data_5a4ab8656d8e25da0d7e30f8288fffaf
#
_entry.id   5a4ab8656d8e25da0d7e30f8288fffaf
#
_cell.length_a   1.000
_cell.length_b   1.000
_cell.length_c   1.000
_cell.angle_alpha   90.00
_cell.angle_beta   90.00
_cell.angle_gamma   90.00
#
_symmetry.space_group_name_H-M   'P 1'
#
loop_
_entity.id
_entity.type
_entity.pdbx_description
1 polymer ?
#
loop_
_entity_poly.entity_id
_entity_poly.type
_entity_poly.pdbx_seq_one_letter_code
_entity_poly.pdbx_strand_id
1 'polypeptide(L)'
;VEREAKRYGVEFFNRRFDTTQEMERTGESMEMAARRLRYAWFRELCDEFGYTTIAIAHHSNDSIETFFINLLRGTGLRGLTGIHKQVGRVVRPLLFATRKQIMEYATQKHIPCREDSWNKSTKYLRNKIRIGMLPMIREINPRFTSIMRGTLYHLTDAEQFIEAGINKIKQSVLEHCDNNIDRIHTTLIEEHFPEEFVIYKILNSEYGFKGDVVVELNKALKGGESGKRFYTKEYIACIDRTDIVIAPIAEDDDCTTIV
;
A
#
# COMPACT_ATOMS: atom_id res chain seq x y z
N VAL A 1 13.54 -16.80 -20.25
CA VAL A 1 14.13 -16.36 -18.98
C VAL A 1 15.24 -17.30 -18.57
N GLU A 2 15.00 -18.62 -18.48
CA GLU A 2 16.00 -19.64 -18.08
C GLU A 2 17.32 -19.53 -18.88
N ARG A 3 17.24 -19.39 -20.22
CA ARG A 3 18.45 -19.25 -21.06
C ARG A 3 19.27 -18.00 -20.69
N GLU A 4 18.58 -16.89 -20.35
CA GLU A 4 19.27 -15.66 -19.95
C GLU A 4 19.85 -15.80 -18.54
N ALA A 5 19.15 -16.47 -17.61
CA ALA A 5 19.68 -16.76 -16.29
C ALA A 5 20.99 -17.57 -16.38
N LYS A 6 21.02 -18.64 -17.19
CA LYS A 6 22.24 -19.41 -17.49
C LYS A 6 23.35 -18.55 -18.10
N ARG A 7 23.01 -17.63 -19.01
CA ARG A 7 23.98 -16.73 -19.65
C ARG A 7 24.65 -15.80 -18.63
N TYR A 8 23.89 -15.36 -17.62
CA TYR A 8 24.41 -14.49 -16.56
C TYR A 8 24.95 -15.25 -15.35
N GLY A 9 24.92 -16.58 -15.36
CA GLY A 9 25.41 -17.42 -14.26
C GLY A 9 24.59 -17.25 -12.96
N VAL A 10 23.30 -16.93 -13.09
CA VAL A 10 22.38 -16.78 -11.94
C VAL A 10 21.40 -17.94 -11.88
N GLU A 11 20.94 -18.25 -10.69
CA GLU A 11 19.94 -19.30 -10.46
C GLU A 11 18.61 -18.94 -11.11
N PHE A 12 17.88 -19.96 -11.54
CA PHE A 12 16.58 -19.84 -12.14
C PHE A 12 15.56 -20.68 -11.39
N PHE A 13 14.54 -20.04 -10.86
CA PHE A 13 13.44 -20.69 -10.18
C PHE A 13 12.16 -20.58 -11.03
N ASN A 14 11.38 -21.66 -11.04
CA ASN A 14 10.09 -21.73 -11.73
C ASN A 14 9.07 -22.43 -10.84
N ARG A 15 7.88 -21.86 -10.73
CA ARG A 15 6.74 -22.47 -10.04
C ARG A 15 5.45 -22.20 -10.84
N ARG A 16 4.65 -23.22 -10.99
CA ARG A 16 3.32 -23.12 -11.59
C ARG A 16 2.28 -23.07 -10.47
N PHE A 17 1.33 -22.14 -10.57
CA PHE A 17 0.23 -22.00 -9.63
C PHE A 17 -1.09 -22.31 -10.32
N ASP A 18 -2.01 -22.98 -9.62
CA ASP A 18 -3.41 -23.06 -10.02
C ASP A 18 -4.15 -21.81 -9.51
N THR A 19 -4.12 -20.77 -10.34
CA THR A 19 -4.72 -19.49 -9.99
C THR A 19 -6.25 -19.57 -9.99
N THR A 20 -6.83 -20.50 -10.78
CA THR A 20 -8.29 -20.69 -10.86
C THR A 20 -8.83 -21.25 -9.57
N GLN A 21 -8.22 -22.30 -9.05
CA GLN A 21 -8.57 -22.89 -7.76
C GLN A 21 -8.45 -21.87 -6.62
N GLU A 22 -7.40 -21.05 -6.64
CA GLU A 22 -7.23 -20.00 -5.63
C GLU A 22 -8.28 -18.90 -5.71
N MET A 23 -8.72 -18.52 -6.90
CA MET A 23 -9.84 -17.58 -7.09
C MET A 23 -11.14 -18.12 -6.49
N GLU A 24 -11.45 -19.39 -6.75
CA GLU A 24 -12.66 -20.04 -6.22
C GLU A 24 -12.62 -20.10 -4.68
N ARG A 25 -11.45 -20.38 -4.11
CA ARG A 25 -11.27 -20.47 -2.66
C ARG A 25 -11.35 -19.12 -1.94
N THR A 26 -10.84 -18.04 -2.55
CA THR A 26 -10.68 -16.74 -1.89
C THR A 26 -11.68 -15.67 -2.33
N GLY A 27 -12.38 -15.88 -3.44
CA GLY A 27 -13.22 -14.86 -4.08
C GLY A 27 -12.43 -13.69 -4.72
N GLU A 28 -11.09 -13.79 -4.78
CA GLU A 28 -10.25 -12.76 -5.38
C GLU A 28 -10.36 -12.77 -6.91
N SER A 29 -10.05 -11.63 -7.55
CA SER A 29 -9.82 -11.61 -8.99
C SER A 29 -8.54 -12.38 -9.35
N MET A 30 -8.46 -12.89 -10.61
CA MET A 30 -7.27 -13.59 -11.11
C MET A 30 -5.98 -12.78 -10.93
N GLU A 31 -6.04 -11.47 -11.15
CA GLU A 31 -4.88 -10.58 -11.00
C GLU A 31 -4.43 -10.51 -9.52
N MET A 32 -5.39 -10.41 -8.59
CA MET A 32 -5.10 -10.37 -7.15
C MET A 32 -4.54 -11.70 -6.65
N ALA A 33 -5.19 -12.82 -6.99
CA ALA A 33 -4.72 -14.15 -6.62
C ALA A 33 -3.32 -14.45 -7.17
N ALA A 34 -3.09 -14.21 -8.46
CA ALA A 34 -1.78 -14.38 -9.09
C ALA A 34 -0.70 -13.48 -8.47
N ARG A 35 -1.06 -12.25 -8.10
CA ARG A 35 -0.15 -11.34 -7.40
C ARG A 35 0.21 -11.87 -6.01
N ARG A 36 -0.79 -12.24 -5.21
CA ARG A 36 -0.60 -12.77 -3.85
C ARG A 36 0.30 -14.01 -3.85
N LEU A 37 0.00 -14.99 -4.70
CA LEU A 37 0.76 -16.22 -4.84
C LEU A 37 2.22 -15.95 -5.23
N ARG A 38 2.45 -15.06 -6.19
CA ARG A 38 3.80 -14.68 -6.64
C ARG A 38 4.61 -14.03 -5.51
N TYR A 39 4.01 -13.10 -4.74
CA TYR A 39 4.72 -12.45 -3.64
C TYR A 39 4.94 -13.38 -2.44
N ALA A 40 4.03 -14.33 -2.19
CA ALA A 40 4.25 -15.37 -1.19
C ALA A 40 5.46 -16.23 -1.58
N TRP A 41 5.50 -16.70 -2.82
CA TRP A 41 6.63 -17.48 -3.33
C TRP A 41 7.95 -16.72 -3.32
N PHE A 42 7.96 -15.43 -3.66
CA PHE A 42 9.18 -14.63 -3.56
C PHE A 42 9.70 -14.52 -2.12
N ARG A 43 8.80 -14.48 -1.13
CA ARG A 43 9.21 -14.50 0.28
C ARG A 43 9.79 -15.85 0.68
N GLU A 44 9.15 -16.95 0.27
CA GLU A 44 9.67 -18.31 0.48
C GLU A 44 11.10 -18.45 -0.07
N LEU A 45 11.35 -18.02 -1.32
CA LEU A 45 12.69 -18.04 -1.91
C LEU A 45 13.69 -17.17 -1.14
N CYS A 46 13.27 -15.98 -0.68
CA CYS A 46 14.12 -15.13 0.13
C CYS A 46 14.52 -15.82 1.45
N ASP A 47 13.59 -16.50 2.09
CA ASP A 47 13.83 -17.14 3.38
C ASP A 47 14.64 -18.44 3.20
N GLU A 48 14.43 -19.22 2.14
CA GLU A 48 15.12 -20.47 1.82
C GLU A 48 16.58 -20.22 1.37
N PHE A 49 16.80 -19.22 0.50
CA PHE A 49 18.11 -18.96 -0.11
C PHE A 49 18.84 -17.76 0.48
N GLY A 50 18.30 -17.12 1.52
CA GLY A 50 18.93 -15.99 2.18
C GLY A 50 18.93 -14.69 1.34
N TYR A 51 18.04 -14.54 0.36
CA TYR A 51 17.94 -13.31 -0.40
C TYR A 51 17.35 -12.18 0.44
N THR A 52 18.01 -11.04 0.45
CA THR A 52 17.61 -9.89 1.26
C THR A 52 16.63 -8.97 0.53
N THR A 53 16.57 -9.04 -0.81
CA THR A 53 15.87 -8.07 -1.65
C THR A 53 15.18 -8.73 -2.85
N ILE A 54 13.97 -8.27 -3.16
CA ILE A 54 13.18 -8.67 -4.32
C ILE A 54 13.10 -7.49 -5.28
N ALA A 55 13.78 -7.56 -6.43
CA ALA A 55 13.72 -6.53 -7.46
C ALA A 55 12.56 -6.79 -8.44
N ILE A 56 11.67 -5.79 -8.62
CA ILE A 56 10.53 -5.86 -9.55
C ILE A 56 10.65 -4.75 -10.59
N ALA A 57 10.44 -5.11 -11.87
CA ALA A 57 10.62 -4.23 -13.01
C ALA A 57 9.43 -3.28 -13.27
N HIS A 58 8.84 -2.69 -12.22
CA HIS A 58 7.90 -1.59 -12.39
C HIS A 58 8.64 -0.34 -12.88
N HIS A 59 8.00 0.41 -13.77
CA HIS A 59 8.52 1.64 -14.35
C HIS A 59 7.58 2.83 -14.10
N SER A 60 7.99 4.05 -14.48
CA SER A 60 7.22 5.26 -14.15
C SER A 60 5.80 5.28 -14.74
N ASN A 61 5.56 4.65 -15.90
CA ASN A 61 4.21 4.54 -16.45
C ASN A 61 3.30 3.67 -15.57
N ASP A 62 3.83 2.60 -14.93
CA ASP A 62 3.04 1.78 -13.99
C ASP A 62 2.63 2.59 -12.76
N SER A 63 3.48 3.53 -12.31
CA SER A 63 3.16 4.43 -11.21
C SER A 63 2.02 5.39 -11.57
N ILE A 64 2.03 5.93 -12.79
CA ILE A 64 0.94 6.77 -13.31
C ILE A 64 -0.37 5.96 -13.41
N GLU A 65 -0.31 4.73 -13.92
CA GLU A 65 -1.48 3.84 -13.98
C GLU A 65 -2.04 3.58 -12.58
N THR A 66 -1.16 3.32 -11.59
CA THR A 66 -1.54 3.07 -10.21
C THR A 66 -2.19 4.29 -9.57
N PHE A 67 -1.68 5.50 -9.84
CA PHE A 67 -2.31 6.74 -9.41
C PHE A 67 -3.78 6.81 -9.86
N PHE A 68 -4.06 6.59 -11.15
CA PHE A 68 -5.43 6.64 -11.67
C PHE A 68 -6.32 5.50 -11.16
N ILE A 69 -5.78 4.30 -10.99
CA ILE A 69 -6.52 3.18 -10.39
C ILE A 69 -6.98 3.55 -8.98
N ASN A 70 -6.07 4.11 -8.18
CA ASN A 70 -6.36 4.48 -6.80
C ASN A 70 -7.30 5.68 -6.72
N LEU A 71 -7.10 6.69 -7.59
CA LEU A 71 -7.99 7.85 -7.69
C LEU A 71 -9.44 7.42 -7.99
N LEU A 72 -9.63 6.51 -8.94
CA LEU A 72 -10.96 6.00 -9.31
C LEU A 72 -11.61 5.13 -8.23
N ARG A 73 -10.82 4.56 -7.31
CA ARG A 73 -11.32 3.77 -6.18
C ARG A 73 -11.63 4.61 -4.94
N GLY A 74 -11.23 5.87 -4.94
CA GLY A 74 -11.22 6.72 -3.76
C GLY A 74 -10.04 6.35 -2.84
N THR A 75 -9.16 7.30 -2.59
CA THR A 75 -7.98 7.07 -1.76
C THR A 75 -7.51 8.36 -1.10
N GLY A 76 -6.82 8.23 0.03
CA GLY A 76 -6.06 9.33 0.62
C GLY A 76 -4.72 9.58 -0.09
N LEU A 77 -3.95 10.54 0.41
CA LEU A 77 -2.69 11.01 -0.18
C LEU A 77 -1.72 9.87 -0.51
N ARG A 78 -1.54 8.91 0.41
CA ARG A 78 -0.64 7.75 0.23
C ARG A 78 -0.96 6.94 -1.03
N GLY A 79 -2.23 6.74 -1.34
CA GLY A 79 -2.61 6.02 -2.57
C GLY A 79 -2.37 6.82 -3.85
N LEU A 80 -2.32 8.16 -3.76
CA LEU A 80 -2.04 9.06 -4.87
C LEU A 80 -0.54 9.22 -5.17
N THR A 81 0.36 8.73 -4.31
CA THR A 81 1.82 8.75 -4.60
C THR A 81 2.24 7.73 -5.66
N GLY A 82 1.31 6.88 -6.13
CA GLY A 82 1.58 5.84 -7.12
C GLY A 82 2.31 4.64 -6.52
N ILE A 83 3.42 4.21 -7.12
CA ILE A 83 4.20 3.06 -6.68
C ILE A 83 5.45 3.53 -5.93
N HIS A 84 5.63 3.12 -4.68
CA HIS A 84 6.82 3.43 -3.89
C HIS A 84 8.07 2.70 -4.42
N LYS A 85 9.24 3.35 -4.34
CA LYS A 85 10.53 2.78 -4.75
C LYS A 85 10.88 1.51 -3.99
N GLN A 86 10.56 1.49 -2.69
CA GLN A 86 10.79 0.35 -1.80
C GLN A 86 9.61 0.16 -0.85
N VAL A 87 9.25 -1.10 -0.61
CA VAL A 87 8.29 -1.51 0.44
C VAL A 87 8.80 -2.82 1.02
N GLY A 88 9.26 -2.80 2.26
CA GLY A 88 9.93 -3.92 2.88
C GLY A 88 11.12 -4.41 2.04
N ARG A 89 11.17 -5.71 1.74
CA ARG A 89 12.21 -6.32 0.88
C ARG A 89 12.05 -6.03 -0.61
N VAL A 90 10.91 -5.45 -1.05
CA VAL A 90 10.63 -5.23 -2.47
C VAL A 90 11.15 -3.88 -2.91
N VAL A 91 12.06 -3.86 -3.90
CA VAL A 91 12.60 -2.67 -4.53
C VAL A 91 12.20 -2.61 -6.02
N ARG A 92 12.16 -1.40 -6.59
CA ARG A 92 11.76 -1.15 -7.98
C ARG A 92 12.80 -0.30 -8.69
N PRO A 93 13.89 -0.93 -9.15
CA PRO A 93 15.05 -0.21 -9.70
C PRO A 93 14.74 0.59 -10.97
N LEU A 94 13.71 0.20 -11.75
CA LEU A 94 13.35 0.85 -13.01
C LEU A 94 12.28 1.94 -12.86
N LEU A 95 11.86 2.28 -11.64
CA LEU A 95 10.77 3.24 -11.43
C LEU A 95 11.10 4.66 -11.92
N PHE A 96 12.39 4.99 -12.06
CA PHE A 96 12.86 6.26 -12.62
C PHE A 96 12.66 6.36 -14.14
N ALA A 97 12.58 5.23 -14.85
CA ALA A 97 12.55 5.17 -16.31
C ALA A 97 11.12 5.10 -16.84
N THR A 98 10.90 5.67 -18.00
CA THR A 98 9.68 5.47 -18.78
C THR A 98 9.76 4.17 -19.60
N ARG A 99 8.59 3.61 -19.97
CA ARG A 99 8.55 2.45 -20.88
C ARG A 99 9.30 2.75 -22.19
N LYS A 100 9.20 3.97 -22.73
CA LYS A 100 9.89 4.38 -23.93
C LYS A 100 11.41 4.25 -23.77
N GLN A 101 11.97 4.82 -22.70
CA GLN A 101 13.40 4.73 -22.39
C GLN A 101 13.88 3.27 -22.23
N ILE A 102 13.07 2.43 -21.55
CA ILE A 102 13.40 1.01 -21.38
C ILE A 102 13.43 0.29 -22.73
N MET A 103 12.46 0.55 -23.61
CA MET A 103 12.43 -0.07 -24.95
C MET A 103 13.56 0.43 -25.83
N GLU A 104 13.89 1.72 -25.80
CA GLU A 104 15.05 2.29 -26.51
C GLU A 104 16.35 1.64 -26.05
N TYR A 105 16.55 1.49 -24.74
CA TYR A 105 17.70 0.79 -24.17
C TYR A 105 17.75 -0.68 -24.61
N ALA A 106 16.63 -1.40 -24.53
CA ALA A 106 16.55 -2.79 -24.94
C ALA A 106 16.91 -2.98 -26.42
N THR A 107 16.42 -2.08 -27.30
CA THR A 107 16.74 -2.08 -28.73
C THR A 107 18.23 -1.78 -28.95
N GLN A 108 18.77 -0.75 -28.31
CA GLN A 108 20.17 -0.37 -28.41
C GLN A 108 21.14 -1.47 -27.94
N LYS A 109 20.74 -2.21 -26.91
CA LYS A 109 21.52 -3.32 -26.33
C LYS A 109 21.18 -4.68 -26.91
N HIS A 110 20.32 -4.75 -27.93
CA HIS A 110 19.86 -6.00 -28.55
C HIS A 110 19.30 -7.02 -27.55
N ILE A 111 18.60 -6.53 -26.51
CA ILE A 111 17.98 -7.38 -25.49
C ILE A 111 16.69 -7.98 -26.08
N PRO A 112 16.55 -9.32 -26.14
CA PRO A 112 15.36 -9.94 -26.68
C PRO A 112 14.15 -9.67 -25.78
N CYS A 113 13.09 -9.08 -26.35
CA CYS A 113 11.85 -8.77 -25.65
C CYS A 113 10.72 -9.65 -26.19
N ARG A 114 9.80 -10.07 -25.30
CA ARG A 114 8.52 -10.68 -25.68
C ARG A 114 7.38 -9.78 -25.21
N GLU A 115 6.43 -9.54 -26.10
CA GLU A 115 5.18 -8.90 -25.71
C GLU A 115 4.22 -9.93 -25.12
N ASP A 116 3.63 -9.58 -23.98
CA ASP A 116 2.58 -10.37 -23.36
C ASP A 116 1.24 -10.03 -24.04
N SER A 117 0.58 -11.05 -24.59
CA SER A 117 -0.73 -10.91 -25.25
C SER A 117 -1.83 -10.35 -24.34
N TRP A 118 -1.72 -10.57 -23.04
CA TRP A 118 -2.66 -10.03 -22.03
C TRP A 118 -2.66 -8.50 -21.96
N ASN A 119 -1.60 -7.84 -22.42
CA ASN A 119 -1.50 -6.38 -22.48
C ASN A 119 -2.52 -5.73 -23.45
N LYS A 120 -3.11 -6.51 -24.37
CA LYS A 120 -4.07 -6.03 -25.37
C LYS A 120 -5.53 -6.12 -24.91
N SER A 121 -5.82 -6.83 -23.82
CA SER A 121 -7.19 -7.02 -23.32
C SER A 121 -7.65 -5.82 -22.50
N THR A 122 -8.79 -5.22 -22.84
CA THR A 122 -9.43 -4.13 -22.05
C THR A 122 -10.31 -4.65 -20.92
N LYS A 123 -10.29 -5.94 -20.59
CA LYS A 123 -11.08 -6.53 -19.52
C LYS A 123 -10.71 -5.94 -18.15
N TYR A 124 -9.45 -5.60 -17.94
CA TYR A 124 -8.94 -5.12 -16.66
C TYR A 124 -8.85 -3.59 -16.60
N LEU A 125 -9.16 -3.02 -15.43
CA LEU A 125 -9.15 -1.57 -15.20
C LEU A 125 -7.80 -0.93 -15.59
N ARG A 126 -6.67 -1.57 -15.25
CA ARG A 126 -5.33 -1.09 -15.62
C ARG A 126 -5.18 -0.96 -17.14
N ASN A 127 -5.66 -1.93 -17.91
CA ASN A 127 -5.57 -1.88 -19.36
C ASN A 127 -6.53 -0.84 -19.96
N LYS A 128 -7.73 -0.64 -19.37
CA LYS A 128 -8.65 0.47 -19.78
C LYS A 128 -7.97 1.83 -19.60
N ILE A 129 -7.27 2.03 -18.48
CA ILE A 129 -6.52 3.27 -18.24
C ILE A 129 -5.37 3.40 -19.24
N ARG A 130 -4.56 2.36 -19.42
CA ARG A 130 -3.37 2.34 -20.30
C ARG A 130 -3.70 2.58 -21.75
N ILE A 131 -4.73 1.89 -22.27
CA ILE A 131 -5.08 1.85 -23.70
C ILE A 131 -6.08 2.94 -24.07
N GLY A 132 -7.04 3.25 -23.18
CA GLY A 132 -8.10 4.23 -23.45
C GLY A 132 -7.76 5.61 -22.89
N MET A 133 -7.69 5.76 -21.58
CA MET A 133 -7.63 7.06 -20.92
C MET A 133 -6.29 7.79 -21.12
N LEU A 134 -5.16 7.13 -20.87
CA LEU A 134 -3.85 7.78 -20.95
C LEU A 134 -3.48 8.29 -22.37
N PRO A 135 -3.81 7.61 -23.47
CA PRO A 135 -3.62 8.17 -24.81
C PRO A 135 -4.39 9.46 -25.03
N MET A 136 -5.69 9.51 -24.67
CA MET A 136 -6.52 10.72 -24.79
C MET A 136 -5.93 11.91 -24.03
N ILE A 137 -5.45 11.69 -22.79
CA ILE A 137 -4.79 12.74 -22.02
C ILE A 137 -3.51 13.24 -22.69
N ARG A 138 -2.74 12.33 -23.32
CA ARG A 138 -1.53 12.70 -24.06
C ARG A 138 -1.81 13.46 -25.34
N GLU A 139 -2.95 13.25 -25.99
CA GLU A 139 -3.41 14.06 -27.12
C GLU A 139 -3.67 15.50 -26.66
N ILE A 140 -4.30 15.68 -25.50
CA ILE A 140 -4.55 17.01 -24.90
C ILE A 140 -3.21 17.65 -24.50
N ASN A 141 -2.34 16.89 -23.85
CA ASN A 141 -1.03 17.39 -23.42
C ASN A 141 0.09 16.36 -23.67
N PRO A 142 0.87 16.51 -24.74
CA PRO A 142 1.98 15.59 -25.05
C PRO A 142 3.04 15.46 -23.95
N ARG A 143 3.19 16.48 -23.08
CA ARG A 143 4.10 16.45 -21.94
C ARG A 143 3.51 15.80 -20.69
N PHE A 144 2.29 15.28 -20.76
CA PHE A 144 1.57 14.71 -19.62
C PHE A 144 2.40 13.73 -18.79
N THR A 145 3.13 12.80 -19.44
CA THR A 145 3.95 11.79 -18.72
C THR A 145 5.03 12.44 -17.85
N SER A 146 5.69 13.49 -18.32
CA SER A 146 6.72 14.19 -17.55
C SER A 146 6.10 15.02 -16.42
N ILE A 147 4.97 15.67 -16.67
CA ILE A 147 4.22 16.44 -15.67
C ILE A 147 3.74 15.52 -14.55
N MET A 148 3.11 14.39 -14.89
CA MET A 148 2.64 13.43 -13.89
C MET A 148 3.77 12.85 -13.04
N ARG A 149 4.96 12.62 -13.61
CA ARG A 149 6.11 12.20 -12.81
C ARG A 149 6.50 13.26 -11.78
N GLY A 150 6.50 14.53 -12.15
CA GLY A 150 6.72 15.65 -11.22
C GLY A 150 5.64 15.72 -10.15
N THR A 151 4.38 15.59 -10.54
CA THR A 151 3.24 15.56 -9.60
C THR A 151 3.38 14.42 -8.59
N LEU A 152 3.68 13.20 -9.04
CA LEU A 152 3.88 12.05 -8.15
C LEU A 152 5.07 12.25 -7.20
N TYR A 153 6.13 12.90 -7.67
CA TYR A 153 7.27 13.26 -6.83
C TYR A 153 6.85 14.21 -5.69
N HIS A 154 6.15 15.30 -6.01
CA HIS A 154 5.66 16.26 -5.00
C HIS A 154 4.66 15.63 -4.02
N LEU A 155 3.76 14.77 -4.51
CA LEU A 155 2.83 14.03 -3.63
C LEU A 155 3.57 13.09 -2.69
N THR A 156 4.65 12.46 -3.15
CA THR A 156 5.49 11.58 -2.33
C THR A 156 6.23 12.38 -1.26
N ASP A 157 6.80 13.55 -1.60
CA ASP A 157 7.46 14.43 -0.64
C ASP A 157 6.47 14.94 0.42
N ALA A 158 5.26 15.32 0.02
CA ALA A 158 4.22 15.75 0.94
C ALA A 158 3.77 14.60 1.87
N GLU A 159 3.62 13.40 1.35
CA GLU A 159 3.29 12.22 2.15
C GLU A 159 4.39 11.90 3.17
N GLN A 160 5.66 11.94 2.76
CA GLN A 160 6.79 11.73 3.66
C GLN A 160 6.87 12.79 4.76
N PHE A 161 6.60 14.05 4.42
CA PHE A 161 6.56 15.14 5.41
C PHE A 161 5.45 14.92 6.44
N ILE A 162 4.25 14.54 5.98
CA ILE A 162 3.11 14.22 6.87
C ILE A 162 3.45 13.02 7.75
N GLU A 163 3.99 11.93 7.21
CA GLU A 163 4.36 10.75 8.00
C GLU A 163 5.43 11.07 9.05
N ALA A 164 6.42 11.88 8.71
CA ALA A 164 7.42 12.33 9.67
C ALA A 164 6.79 13.18 10.79
N GLY A 165 5.87 14.07 10.45
CA GLY A 165 5.10 14.87 11.42
C GLY A 165 4.25 13.99 12.34
N ILE A 166 3.48 13.06 11.79
CA ILE A 166 2.66 12.12 12.55
C ILE A 166 3.53 11.28 13.50
N ASN A 167 4.67 10.75 13.03
CA ASN A 167 5.58 9.97 13.87
C ASN A 167 6.13 10.80 15.05
N LYS A 168 6.39 12.09 14.85
CA LYS A 168 6.81 12.98 15.92
C LYS A 168 5.67 13.22 16.93
N ILE A 169 4.46 13.49 16.45
CA ILE A 169 3.28 13.67 17.32
C ILE A 169 2.99 12.37 18.08
N LYS A 170 3.05 11.22 17.42
CA LYS A 170 2.84 9.90 18.03
C LYS A 170 3.72 9.69 19.25
N GLN A 171 4.99 10.10 19.21
CA GLN A 171 5.91 9.98 20.35
C GLN A 171 5.47 10.77 21.59
N SER A 172 4.68 11.84 21.42
CA SER A 172 4.18 12.65 22.53
C SER A 172 2.78 12.26 23.03
N VAL A 173 1.97 11.64 22.18
CA VAL A 173 0.55 11.34 22.49
C VAL A 173 0.26 9.88 22.74
N LEU A 174 1.12 8.94 22.26
CA LEU A 174 0.95 7.51 22.43
C LEU A 174 1.80 7.00 23.58
N GLU A 175 1.15 6.54 24.63
CA GLU A 175 1.75 5.89 25.78
C GLU A 175 1.57 4.38 25.68
N HIS A 176 2.67 3.63 25.86
CA HIS A 176 2.65 2.18 25.98
C HIS A 176 2.56 1.81 27.47
N CYS A 177 1.42 1.25 27.86
CA CYS A 177 1.17 0.81 29.23
C CYS A 177 1.50 -0.67 29.41
N ASP A 178 1.42 -1.16 30.66
CA ASP A 178 1.56 -2.57 30.97
C ASP A 178 0.48 -3.43 30.27
N ASN A 179 0.73 -4.74 30.12
CA ASN A 179 -0.22 -5.72 29.55
C ASN A 179 -0.58 -5.49 28.08
N ASN A 180 0.32 -4.93 27.25
CA ASN A 180 0.08 -4.62 25.84
C ASN A 180 -1.09 -3.66 25.61
N ILE A 181 -1.36 -2.79 26.57
CA ILE A 181 -2.35 -1.72 26.45
C ILE A 181 -1.64 -0.46 25.99
N ASP A 182 -2.20 0.20 25.02
CA ASP A 182 -1.74 1.49 24.53
C ASP A 182 -2.80 2.56 24.81
N ARG A 183 -2.35 3.78 25.12
CA ARG A 183 -3.23 4.92 25.37
C ARG A 183 -2.85 6.09 24.48
N ILE A 184 -3.82 6.65 23.78
CA ILE A 184 -3.67 7.89 23.03
C ILE A 184 -4.26 9.04 23.86
N HIS A 185 -3.39 9.95 24.29
CA HIS A 185 -3.76 11.17 25.01
C HIS A 185 -4.17 12.25 24.01
N THR A 186 -5.44 12.33 23.65
CA THR A 186 -5.88 13.24 22.58
C THR A 186 -5.71 14.71 22.96
N THR A 187 -5.77 15.05 24.24
CA THR A 187 -5.54 16.41 24.76
C THR A 187 -4.10 16.93 24.58
N LEU A 188 -3.15 16.02 24.28
CA LEU A 188 -1.76 16.39 23.95
C LEU A 188 -1.56 16.69 22.46
N ILE A 189 -2.57 16.50 21.62
CA ILE A 189 -2.53 16.92 20.23
C ILE A 189 -2.68 18.44 20.21
N GLU A 190 -1.64 19.13 19.74
CA GLU A 190 -1.64 20.58 19.66
C GLU A 190 -2.76 21.10 18.75
N GLU A 191 -3.44 22.18 19.15
CA GLU A 191 -4.65 22.74 18.48
C GLU A 191 -4.44 23.06 16.98
N HIS A 192 -3.22 23.35 16.56
CA HIS A 192 -2.92 23.63 15.15
C HIS A 192 -2.83 22.39 14.26
N PHE A 193 -2.86 21.17 14.82
CA PHE A 193 -2.98 19.95 14.04
C PHE A 193 -4.44 19.49 13.94
N PRO A 194 -4.87 18.94 12.78
CA PRO A 194 -6.20 18.37 12.66
C PRO A 194 -6.30 17.07 13.48
N GLU A 195 -6.83 17.17 14.69
CA GLU A 195 -6.93 16.08 15.67
C GLU A 195 -7.48 14.78 15.06
N GLU A 196 -8.62 14.86 14.38
CA GLU A 196 -9.24 13.68 13.74
C GLU A 196 -8.30 12.98 12.76
N PHE A 197 -7.50 13.75 12.03
CA PHE A 197 -6.54 13.20 11.09
C PHE A 197 -5.35 12.54 11.79
N VAL A 198 -4.86 13.12 12.87
CA VAL A 198 -3.79 12.53 13.71
C VAL A 198 -4.26 11.21 14.30
N ILE A 199 -5.45 11.19 14.94
CA ILE A 199 -6.06 9.98 15.49
C ILE A 199 -6.24 8.92 14.40
N TYR A 200 -6.79 9.29 13.23
CA TYR A 200 -6.94 8.39 12.10
C TYR A 200 -5.60 7.76 11.68
N LYS A 201 -4.56 8.57 11.55
CA LYS A 201 -3.24 8.10 11.12
C LYS A 201 -2.65 7.10 12.12
N ILE A 202 -2.74 7.38 13.42
CA ILE A 202 -2.23 6.48 14.45
C ILE A 202 -3.04 5.18 14.50
N LEU A 203 -4.36 5.26 14.58
CA LEU A 203 -5.24 4.09 14.67
C LEU A 203 -5.17 3.19 13.42
N ASN A 204 -5.06 3.80 12.24
CA ASN A 204 -4.99 3.04 10.99
C ASN A 204 -3.63 2.38 10.78
N SER A 205 -2.52 3.10 11.04
CA SER A 205 -1.17 2.59 10.76
C SER A 205 -0.70 1.54 11.77
N GLU A 206 -1.03 1.72 13.05
CA GLU A 206 -0.53 0.85 14.14
C GLU A 206 -1.49 -0.32 14.42
N TYR A 207 -2.81 -0.07 14.36
CA TYR A 207 -3.82 -1.02 14.84
C TYR A 207 -4.80 -1.48 13.76
N GLY A 208 -4.68 -0.97 12.53
CA GLY A 208 -5.47 -1.40 11.37
C GLY A 208 -6.94 -0.97 11.38
N PHE A 209 -7.34 0.04 12.19
CA PHE A 209 -8.69 0.57 12.17
C PHE A 209 -9.02 1.21 10.82
N LYS A 210 -10.17 0.86 10.24
CA LYS A 210 -10.63 1.44 8.98
C LYS A 210 -11.15 2.87 9.16
N GLY A 211 -11.14 3.65 8.07
CA GLY A 211 -11.52 5.05 8.12
C GLY A 211 -12.94 5.30 8.59
N ASP A 212 -13.91 4.47 8.20
CA ASP A 212 -15.30 4.54 8.64
C ASP A 212 -15.43 4.33 10.16
N VAL A 213 -14.72 3.34 10.72
CA VAL A 213 -14.69 3.07 12.16
C VAL A 213 -14.06 4.24 12.91
N VAL A 214 -12.97 4.83 12.40
CA VAL A 214 -12.33 5.98 13.06
C VAL A 214 -13.19 7.23 13.01
N VAL A 215 -13.98 7.44 11.94
CA VAL A 215 -14.96 8.53 11.88
C VAL A 215 -16.01 8.38 12.98
N GLU A 216 -16.53 7.18 13.20
CA GLU A 216 -17.49 6.91 14.29
C GLU A 216 -16.84 7.07 15.69
N LEU A 217 -15.59 6.64 15.83
CA LEU A 217 -14.82 6.83 17.08
C LEU A 217 -14.63 8.33 17.38
N ASN A 218 -14.23 9.13 16.40
CA ASN A 218 -14.05 10.57 16.58
C ASN A 218 -15.37 11.28 16.93
N LYS A 219 -16.50 10.87 16.37
CA LYS A 219 -17.83 11.37 16.76
C LYS A 219 -18.15 11.06 18.21
N ALA A 220 -17.90 9.82 18.63
CA ALA A 220 -18.17 9.39 19.99
C ALA A 220 -17.24 10.06 21.01
N LEU A 221 -15.96 10.27 20.66
CA LEU A 221 -15.01 11.02 21.47
C LEU A 221 -15.49 12.45 21.71
N LYS A 222 -15.86 13.17 20.66
CA LYS A 222 -16.43 14.53 20.74
C LYS A 222 -17.76 14.59 21.47
N GLY A 223 -18.57 13.53 21.38
CA GLY A 223 -19.84 13.37 22.10
C GLY A 223 -19.67 13.03 23.59
N GLY A 224 -18.44 12.76 24.05
CA GLY A 224 -18.16 12.38 25.44
C GLY A 224 -18.69 10.98 25.80
N GLU A 225 -18.86 10.07 24.80
CA GLU A 225 -19.38 8.72 24.97
C GLU A 225 -18.33 7.78 25.58
N SER A 226 -17.93 8.02 26.84
CA SER A 226 -16.97 7.17 27.54
C SER A 226 -17.47 5.74 27.68
N GLY A 227 -16.56 4.75 27.53
CA GLY A 227 -16.88 3.32 27.55
C GLY A 227 -17.28 2.75 26.19
N LYS A 228 -17.48 3.57 25.15
CA LYS A 228 -17.81 3.08 23.81
C LYS A 228 -16.62 2.38 23.18
N ARG A 229 -16.88 1.23 22.55
CA ARG A 229 -15.85 0.31 22.02
C ARG A 229 -15.93 0.17 20.53
N PHE A 230 -14.75 0.05 19.88
CA PHE A 230 -14.56 -0.12 18.45
C PHE A 230 -13.59 -1.28 18.21
N TYR A 231 -13.78 -2.04 17.14
CA TYR A 231 -13.08 -3.31 16.95
C TYR A 231 -12.36 -3.38 15.60
N THR A 232 -11.20 -4.00 15.61
CA THR A 232 -10.56 -4.60 14.43
C THR A 232 -10.58 -6.12 14.58
N LYS A 233 -9.83 -6.86 13.76
CA LYS A 233 -9.66 -8.30 13.95
C LYS A 233 -8.76 -8.64 15.13
N GLU A 234 -7.86 -7.75 15.51
CA GLU A 234 -6.77 -7.98 16.46
C GLU A 234 -6.83 -7.06 17.68
N TYR A 235 -7.51 -5.90 17.55
CA TYR A 235 -7.53 -4.86 18.58
C TYR A 235 -8.93 -4.35 18.88
N ILE A 236 -9.12 -3.93 20.13
CA ILE A 236 -10.25 -3.17 20.61
C ILE A 236 -9.77 -1.76 21.03
N ALA A 237 -10.47 -0.73 20.60
CA ALA A 237 -10.28 0.64 21.08
C ALA A 237 -11.50 1.06 21.93
N CYS A 238 -11.26 1.63 23.11
CA CYS A 238 -12.26 2.10 24.03
C CYS A 238 -12.05 3.59 24.34
N ILE A 239 -13.10 4.40 24.35
CA ILE A 239 -13.03 5.79 24.78
C ILE A 239 -13.02 5.82 26.30
N ASP A 240 -11.98 6.41 26.89
CA ASP A 240 -11.86 6.68 28.31
C ASP A 240 -11.76 8.20 28.54
N ARG A 241 -12.89 8.86 28.76
CA ARG A 241 -13.01 10.33 28.83
C ARG A 241 -12.52 11.00 27.57
N THR A 242 -11.35 11.63 27.62
CA THR A 242 -10.70 12.29 26.47
C THR A 242 -9.63 11.41 25.80
N ASP A 243 -9.36 10.22 26.35
CA ASP A 243 -8.31 9.34 25.85
C ASP A 243 -8.90 8.17 25.05
N ILE A 244 -8.09 7.55 24.21
CA ILE A 244 -8.42 6.31 23.51
C ILE A 244 -7.49 5.23 24.04
N VAL A 245 -8.07 4.21 24.68
CA VAL A 245 -7.36 3.04 25.20
C VAL A 245 -7.47 1.91 24.20
N ILE A 246 -6.35 1.29 23.85
CA ILE A 246 -6.28 0.24 22.83
C ILE A 246 -5.66 -1.01 23.46
N ALA A 247 -6.29 -2.15 23.26
CA ALA A 247 -5.80 -3.44 23.73
C ALA A 247 -5.93 -4.51 22.65
N PRO A 248 -5.06 -5.56 22.63
CA PRO A 248 -5.26 -6.72 21.79
C PRO A 248 -6.52 -7.46 22.23
N ILE A 249 -7.24 -8.06 21.27
CA ILE A 249 -8.35 -8.96 21.57
C ILE A 249 -7.72 -10.29 21.99
N ALA A 250 -8.01 -10.77 23.23
CA ALA A 250 -7.56 -12.08 23.67
C ALA A 250 -8.25 -13.19 22.85
N GLU A 251 -7.53 -14.26 22.52
CA GLU A 251 -8.07 -15.39 21.73
C GLU A 251 -9.23 -16.14 22.46
N ASP A 252 -9.47 -15.88 23.74
CA ASP A 252 -10.45 -16.58 24.60
C ASP A 252 -11.60 -15.71 25.16
N ASP A 253 -11.79 -14.49 24.69
CA ASP A 253 -12.90 -13.66 25.16
C ASP A 253 -14.16 -13.85 24.29
N ASP A 254 -14.92 -14.89 24.61
CA ASP A 254 -16.38 -14.82 24.60
C ASP A 254 -16.81 -13.62 25.49
N CYS A 255 -17.38 -12.61 24.83
CA CYS A 255 -17.80 -11.32 25.39
C CYS A 255 -18.34 -11.38 26.83
N THR A 256 -17.52 -11.14 27.84
CA THR A 256 -18.07 -10.69 29.14
C THR A 256 -17.00 -10.00 30.00
N THR A 257 -17.23 -8.72 30.22
CA THR A 257 -16.84 -7.92 31.41
C THR A 257 -15.37 -7.55 31.56
N ILE A 258 -15.02 -6.35 31.04
CA ILE A 258 -14.01 -5.54 31.70
C ILE A 258 -14.75 -4.41 32.44
N VAL A 259 -14.73 -4.50 33.76
CA VAL A 259 -15.19 -3.45 34.71
C VAL A 259 -14.06 -2.47 34.89
#